data_3b9711cfeac7036317b50f6cea6eeebb
#
_entry.id   3b9711cfeac7036317b50f6cea6eeebb
#
_cell.length_a   1.000
_cell.length_b   1.000
_cell.length_c   1.000
_cell.angle_alpha   90.00
_cell.angle_beta   90.00
_cell.angle_gamma   90.00
#
_symmetry.space_group_name_H-M   'P 1'
#
loop_
_entity.id
_entity.type
_entity.pdbx_description
1 polymer ?
#
loop_
_entity_poly.entity_id
_entity_poly.type
_entity_poly.pdbx_seq_one_letter_code
_entity_poly.pdbx_strand_id
1 'polypeptide(L)'
;MNLPPGFEEKLGSNKVCKLKKSLYGLKQSPRAWFERFGKAVKNCGYCHSQANHTMFYKHSKDGKIAILIVYVDDIVLTGSDKEELERLKRRPGAEFEIKDLGTLKYFLGMEFARSKEGIFVNQRKYVLDLLGETRQLGCKPVETPIVPNIKLLPSKDNEVKDKERYQRLVGRLVYMSHTHPDIAFAISMVSQFMHACGQQHFDIVYRILRYLKGSPRRGLLFKGHGHLQVEAFIDVDWVGSVVDRRSTSGYCTFVGGNLVTWRSKKQNVAARSSAEVEFKSVALGIYEVLWIRRLLEELKISSTEIVLGQQSNYFNSS
;
A
#
# COMPACT_ATOMS: atom_id res chain seq x y z
N MET A 1 -34.91 -2.14 -1.44
CA MET A 1 -34.50 -1.77 -2.81
C MET A 1 -35.78 -1.50 -3.60
N ASN A 2 -35.80 -0.44 -4.41
CA ASN A 2 -36.96 -0.17 -5.28
C ASN A 2 -37.14 -1.31 -6.28
N LEU A 3 -38.35 -1.43 -6.82
CA LEU A 3 -38.65 -2.41 -7.87
C LEU A 3 -37.79 -2.12 -9.13
N PRO A 4 -37.33 -3.14 -9.85
CA PRO A 4 -36.69 -2.95 -11.15
C PRO A 4 -37.66 -2.26 -12.13
N PRO A 5 -37.15 -1.46 -13.09
CA PRO A 5 -37.97 -0.84 -14.10
C PRO A 5 -38.88 -1.87 -14.83
N GLY A 6 -40.16 -1.50 -15.02
CA GLY A 6 -41.16 -2.39 -15.64
C GLY A 6 -41.91 -3.32 -14.71
N PHE A 7 -41.58 -3.39 -13.41
CA PHE A 7 -42.31 -4.18 -12.42
C PHE A 7 -43.31 -3.34 -11.61
N GLU A 8 -43.20 -2.02 -11.66
CA GLU A 8 -44.08 -1.09 -10.91
C GLU A 8 -45.54 -1.22 -11.36
N GLU A 9 -45.79 -1.39 -12.66
CA GLU A 9 -47.13 -1.55 -13.22
C GLU A 9 -47.82 -2.83 -12.77
N LYS A 10 -47.05 -3.92 -12.54
CA LYS A 10 -47.59 -5.22 -12.13
C LYS A 10 -47.79 -5.38 -10.64
N LEU A 11 -47.02 -4.68 -9.80
CA LEU A 11 -46.94 -4.93 -8.36
C LEU A 11 -47.38 -3.72 -7.53
N GLY A 12 -47.58 -2.54 -8.11
CA GLY A 12 -47.94 -1.29 -7.44
C GLY A 12 -46.72 -0.53 -6.94
N SER A 13 -46.75 0.81 -7.02
CA SER A 13 -45.63 1.74 -6.76
C SER A 13 -45.12 1.77 -5.31
N ASN A 14 -45.88 1.19 -4.33
CA ASN A 14 -45.51 1.21 -2.91
C ASN A 14 -44.79 -0.06 -2.43
N LYS A 15 -44.39 -0.97 -3.32
CA LYS A 15 -43.72 -2.20 -2.93
C LYS A 15 -42.20 -2.09 -3.12
N VAL A 16 -41.46 -2.76 -2.24
CA VAL A 16 -40.02 -2.87 -2.28
C VAL A 16 -39.57 -4.32 -2.39
N CYS A 17 -38.48 -4.56 -3.10
CA CYS A 17 -37.87 -5.87 -3.18
C CYS A 17 -37.02 -6.17 -1.94
N LYS A 18 -37.27 -7.30 -1.29
CA LYS A 18 -36.37 -7.91 -0.31
C LYS A 18 -35.40 -8.81 -1.06
N LEU A 19 -34.13 -8.47 -1.07
CA LEU A 19 -33.11 -9.31 -1.71
C LEU A 19 -32.89 -10.58 -0.92
N LYS A 20 -32.87 -11.73 -1.58
CA LYS A 20 -32.50 -13.04 -0.99
C LYS A 20 -30.98 -13.20 -0.87
N LYS A 21 -30.22 -12.58 -1.79
CA LYS A 21 -28.77 -12.50 -1.80
C LYS A 21 -28.36 -11.05 -2.07
N SER A 22 -27.21 -10.62 -1.59
CA SER A 22 -26.66 -9.29 -1.90
C SER A 22 -26.30 -9.23 -3.39
N LEU A 23 -26.58 -8.07 -4.01
CA LEU A 23 -26.15 -7.81 -5.38
C LEU A 23 -24.73 -7.23 -5.38
N TYR A 24 -23.96 -7.58 -6.40
CA TYR A 24 -22.67 -6.97 -6.66
C TYR A 24 -22.84 -5.45 -6.87
N GLY A 25 -21.90 -4.65 -6.34
CA GLY A 25 -21.93 -3.19 -6.47
C GLY A 25 -22.73 -2.44 -5.40
N LEU A 26 -23.43 -3.11 -4.49
CA LEU A 26 -24.04 -2.44 -3.33
C LEU A 26 -22.94 -2.00 -2.35
N LYS A 27 -23.00 -0.78 -1.85
CA LYS A 27 -22.02 -0.18 -0.93
C LYS A 27 -21.72 -1.04 0.31
N GLN A 28 -22.72 -1.77 0.82
CA GLN A 28 -22.59 -2.63 2.01
C GLN A 28 -22.18 -4.07 1.72
N SER A 29 -22.23 -4.52 0.46
CA SER A 29 -21.98 -5.92 0.09
C SER A 29 -20.57 -6.40 0.44
N PRO A 30 -19.48 -5.64 0.21
CA PRO A 30 -18.13 -6.06 0.59
C PRO A 30 -17.99 -6.29 2.09
N ARG A 31 -18.59 -5.41 2.91
CA ARG A 31 -18.56 -5.53 4.37
C ARG A 31 -19.33 -6.76 4.86
N ALA A 32 -20.54 -6.98 4.35
CA ALA A 32 -21.35 -8.14 4.72
C ALA A 32 -20.68 -9.46 4.28
N TRP A 33 -20.03 -9.47 3.12
CA TRP A 33 -19.26 -10.61 2.65
C TRP A 33 -18.08 -10.90 3.59
N PHE A 34 -17.30 -9.88 3.91
CA PHE A 34 -16.13 -10.02 4.79
C PHE A 34 -16.53 -10.50 6.20
N GLU A 35 -17.63 -9.99 6.76
CA GLU A 35 -18.14 -10.43 8.07
C GLU A 35 -18.55 -11.91 8.04
N ARG A 36 -19.24 -12.36 6.98
CA ARG A 36 -19.64 -13.76 6.80
C ARG A 36 -18.42 -14.65 6.60
N PHE A 37 -17.50 -14.23 5.73
CA PHE A 37 -16.25 -14.95 5.48
C PHE A 37 -15.42 -15.07 6.77
N GLY A 38 -15.25 -13.99 7.50
CA GLY A 38 -14.53 -13.98 8.77
C GLY A 38 -15.13 -14.91 9.82
N LYS A 39 -16.47 -15.04 9.88
CA LYS A 39 -17.13 -16.03 10.75
C LYS A 39 -16.79 -17.46 10.33
N ALA A 40 -16.87 -17.77 9.04
CA ALA A 40 -16.54 -19.10 8.53
C ALA A 40 -15.09 -19.50 8.81
N VAL A 41 -14.15 -18.56 8.60
CA VAL A 41 -12.73 -18.77 8.87
C VAL A 41 -12.46 -18.94 10.38
N LYS A 42 -13.11 -18.16 11.24
CA LYS A 42 -13.02 -18.32 12.71
C LYS A 42 -13.57 -19.69 13.16
N ASN A 43 -14.65 -20.17 12.56
CA ASN A 43 -15.18 -21.52 12.83
C ASN A 43 -14.21 -22.63 12.42
N CYS A 44 -13.25 -22.35 11.51
CA CYS A 44 -12.15 -23.25 11.18
C CYS A 44 -10.96 -23.14 12.17
N GLY A 45 -11.10 -22.36 13.25
CA GLY A 45 -10.10 -22.19 14.31
C GLY A 45 -9.03 -21.13 14.01
N TYR A 46 -9.27 -20.24 13.06
CA TYR A 46 -8.39 -19.11 12.81
C TYR A 46 -8.65 -17.94 13.75
N CYS A 47 -7.60 -17.28 14.18
CA CYS A 47 -7.64 -16.01 14.90
C CYS A 47 -7.65 -14.84 13.91
N HIS A 48 -8.41 -13.81 14.19
CA HIS A 48 -8.38 -12.56 13.43
C HIS A 48 -7.26 -11.66 13.99
N SER A 49 -6.38 -11.20 13.13
CA SER A 49 -5.28 -10.33 13.53
C SER A 49 -5.81 -8.98 14.05
N GLN A 50 -5.18 -8.46 15.07
CA GLN A 50 -5.41 -7.11 15.59
C GLN A 50 -4.48 -6.11 14.93
N ALA A 51 -3.30 -6.57 14.47
CA ALA A 51 -2.35 -5.73 13.74
C ALA A 51 -2.79 -5.48 12.29
N ASN A 52 -3.48 -6.44 11.66
CA ASN A 52 -3.98 -6.30 10.29
C ASN A 52 -5.37 -6.89 10.15
N HIS A 53 -6.39 -6.04 10.04
CA HIS A 53 -7.79 -6.45 9.96
C HIS A 53 -8.17 -7.31 8.74
N THR A 54 -7.31 -7.42 7.73
CA THR A 54 -7.54 -8.30 6.59
C THR A 54 -6.89 -9.68 6.76
N MET A 55 -6.15 -9.89 7.84
CA MET A 55 -5.37 -11.08 8.09
C MET A 55 -6.01 -11.99 9.14
N PHE A 56 -6.01 -13.29 8.84
CA PHE A 56 -6.35 -14.36 9.78
C PHE A 56 -5.17 -15.33 9.85
N TYR A 57 -4.92 -15.89 11.03
CA TYR A 57 -3.82 -16.83 11.24
C TYR A 57 -4.23 -17.96 12.18
N LYS A 58 -3.55 -19.09 12.04
CA LYS A 58 -3.73 -20.27 12.88
C LYS A 58 -2.39 -20.93 13.17
N HIS A 59 -2.11 -21.12 14.44
CA HIS A 59 -0.94 -21.88 14.88
C HIS A 59 -1.30 -23.33 15.08
N SER A 60 -0.48 -24.25 14.59
CA SER A 60 -0.56 -25.67 14.92
C SER A 60 0.14 -25.99 16.24
N LYS A 61 -0.11 -27.18 16.78
CA LYS A 61 0.56 -27.66 18.01
C LYS A 61 2.07 -27.80 17.82
N ASP A 62 2.52 -28.06 16.59
CA ASP A 62 3.92 -28.23 16.20
C ASP A 62 4.65 -26.90 15.93
N GLY A 63 4.05 -25.76 16.29
CA GLY A 63 4.63 -24.43 16.08
C GLY A 63 4.59 -23.91 14.63
N LYS A 64 3.94 -24.64 13.71
CA LYS A 64 3.73 -24.18 12.34
C LYS A 64 2.59 -23.16 12.31
N ILE A 65 2.57 -22.33 11.26
CA ILE A 65 1.56 -21.30 11.07
C ILE A 65 0.93 -21.38 9.67
N ALA A 66 -0.37 -21.16 9.59
CA ALA A 66 -1.11 -20.89 8.38
C ALA A 66 -1.68 -19.46 8.45
N ILE A 67 -1.46 -18.67 7.43
CA ILE A 67 -1.87 -17.27 7.32
C ILE A 67 -2.76 -17.12 6.09
N LEU A 68 -3.83 -16.36 6.24
CA LEU A 68 -4.79 -16.02 5.22
C LEU A 68 -4.97 -14.51 5.22
N ILE A 69 -4.77 -13.87 4.08
CA ILE A 69 -4.97 -12.44 3.88
C ILE A 69 -6.07 -12.26 2.83
N VAL A 70 -7.07 -11.45 3.16
CA VAL A 70 -8.26 -11.22 2.33
C VAL A 70 -8.24 -9.80 1.79
N TYR A 71 -8.39 -9.66 0.49
CA TYR A 71 -8.52 -8.36 -0.14
C TYR A 71 -9.62 -8.39 -1.18
N VAL A 72 -10.78 -7.82 -0.85
CA VAL A 72 -12.00 -7.84 -1.68
C VAL A 72 -12.35 -9.29 -2.06
N ASP A 73 -12.11 -9.67 -3.31
CA ASP A 73 -12.44 -11.00 -3.87
C ASP A 73 -11.21 -11.93 -3.88
N ASP A 74 -10.03 -11.41 -3.56
CA ASP A 74 -8.78 -12.17 -3.58
C ASP A 74 -8.36 -12.66 -2.21
N ILE A 75 -7.85 -13.88 -2.13
CA ILE A 75 -7.34 -14.50 -0.91
C ILE A 75 -5.91 -14.98 -1.14
N VAL A 76 -4.99 -14.50 -0.32
CA VAL A 76 -3.60 -14.97 -0.30
C VAL A 76 -3.40 -15.92 0.86
N LEU A 77 -2.89 -17.11 0.58
CA LEU A 77 -2.55 -18.13 1.56
C LEU A 77 -1.03 -18.27 1.67
N THR A 78 -0.50 -18.24 2.88
CA THR A 78 0.93 -18.42 3.14
C THR A 78 1.16 -19.05 4.52
N GLY A 79 2.38 -19.51 4.79
CA GLY A 79 2.75 -20.08 6.05
C GLY A 79 3.59 -21.35 5.93
N SER A 80 4.00 -21.89 7.08
CA SER A 80 4.78 -23.12 7.18
C SER A 80 3.93 -24.39 7.30
N ASP A 81 2.62 -24.25 7.65
CA ASP A 81 1.70 -25.38 7.78
C ASP A 81 1.00 -25.68 6.44
N LYS A 82 1.69 -26.45 5.59
CA LYS A 82 1.18 -26.81 4.25
C LYS A 82 -0.10 -27.65 4.32
N GLU A 83 -0.25 -28.52 5.32
CA GLU A 83 -1.43 -29.38 5.46
C GLU A 83 -2.67 -28.53 5.80
N GLU A 84 -2.53 -27.59 6.70
CA GLU A 84 -3.64 -26.70 7.06
C GLU A 84 -4.02 -25.77 5.88
N LEU A 85 -3.02 -25.29 5.11
CA LEU A 85 -3.29 -24.49 3.90
C LEU A 85 -4.07 -25.30 2.87
N GLU A 86 -3.76 -26.57 2.64
CA GLU A 86 -4.54 -27.44 1.74
C GLU A 86 -5.93 -27.77 2.30
N ARG A 87 -6.08 -27.93 3.61
CA ARG A 87 -7.42 -28.07 4.24
C ARG A 87 -8.25 -26.81 4.06
N LEU A 88 -7.65 -25.64 4.19
CA LEU A 88 -8.33 -24.36 4.03
C LEU A 88 -8.83 -24.16 2.59
N LYS A 89 -8.07 -24.57 1.59
CA LYS A 89 -8.51 -24.54 0.17
C LYS A 89 -9.78 -25.36 -0.07
N ARG A 90 -9.93 -26.49 0.64
CA ARG A 90 -11.07 -27.42 0.44
C ARG A 90 -12.31 -27.01 1.24
N ARG A 91 -12.17 -26.52 2.47
CA ARG A 91 -13.30 -26.26 3.39
C ARG A 91 -14.16 -25.05 3.06
N PRO A 92 -13.62 -23.86 2.80
CA PRO A 92 -14.43 -22.70 2.40
C PRO A 92 -15.10 -22.90 1.04
N GLY A 93 -14.56 -23.77 0.17
CA GLY A 93 -15.15 -24.11 -1.11
C GLY A 93 -16.56 -24.71 -1.04
N ALA A 94 -16.99 -25.21 0.14
CA ALA A 94 -18.37 -25.67 0.35
C ALA A 94 -19.34 -24.51 0.61
N GLU A 95 -18.87 -23.39 1.15
CA GLU A 95 -19.70 -22.21 1.51
C GLU A 95 -19.48 -21.01 0.58
N PHE A 96 -18.27 -20.92 -0.01
CA PHE A 96 -17.84 -19.86 -0.92
C PHE A 96 -17.25 -20.50 -2.19
N GLU A 97 -17.62 -20.01 -3.36
CA GLU A 97 -17.01 -20.41 -4.62
C GLU A 97 -15.58 -19.84 -4.71
N ILE A 98 -14.59 -20.62 -4.28
CA ILE A 98 -13.17 -20.26 -4.30
C ILE A 98 -12.45 -21.05 -5.38
N LYS A 99 -11.74 -20.34 -6.27
CA LYS A 99 -10.87 -20.94 -7.28
C LYS A 99 -9.42 -20.83 -6.83
N ASP A 100 -8.72 -21.96 -6.74
CA ASP A 100 -7.26 -21.95 -6.51
C ASP A 100 -6.54 -21.54 -7.80
N LEU A 101 -5.81 -20.43 -7.75
CA LEU A 101 -5.02 -19.89 -8.84
C LEU A 101 -3.57 -20.38 -8.80
N GLY A 102 -3.23 -21.24 -7.84
CA GLY A 102 -1.89 -21.77 -7.65
C GLY A 102 -0.91 -20.80 -7.00
N THR A 103 0.37 -20.90 -7.34
CA THR A 103 1.42 -20.06 -6.76
C THR A 103 1.23 -18.60 -7.13
N LEU A 104 1.33 -17.71 -6.13
CA LEU A 104 1.20 -16.27 -6.31
C LEU A 104 2.27 -15.75 -7.27
N LYS A 105 1.83 -15.23 -8.42
CA LYS A 105 2.65 -14.58 -9.44
C LYS A 105 2.26 -13.13 -9.68
N TYR A 106 0.99 -12.81 -9.44
CA TYR A 106 0.43 -11.51 -9.65
C TYR A 106 -0.67 -11.23 -8.63
N PHE A 107 -0.62 -10.08 -7.96
CA PHE A 107 -1.62 -9.68 -6.97
C PHE A 107 -1.66 -8.16 -6.88
N LEU A 108 -2.84 -7.58 -7.03
CA LEU A 108 -3.04 -6.13 -6.92
C LEU A 108 -2.03 -5.32 -7.78
N GLY A 109 -1.81 -5.67 -9.02
CA GLY A 109 -0.88 -4.95 -9.88
C GLY A 109 0.62 -5.18 -9.58
N MET A 110 0.95 -6.00 -8.58
CA MET A 110 2.32 -6.41 -8.25
C MET A 110 2.64 -7.77 -8.84
N GLU A 111 3.83 -7.91 -9.38
CA GLU A 111 4.40 -9.14 -9.91
C GLU A 111 5.32 -9.76 -8.85
N PHE A 112 5.19 -11.07 -8.63
CA PHE A 112 5.97 -11.82 -7.65
C PHE A 112 6.82 -12.87 -8.38
N ALA A 113 8.14 -12.79 -8.21
CA ALA A 113 9.07 -13.80 -8.67
C ALA A 113 9.80 -14.43 -7.48
N ARG A 114 9.88 -15.77 -7.47
CA ARG A 114 10.58 -16.52 -6.43
C ARG A 114 11.89 -17.07 -6.99
N SER A 115 12.96 -16.94 -6.22
CA SER A 115 14.26 -17.50 -6.52
C SER A 115 14.85 -18.18 -5.28
N LYS A 116 16.06 -18.75 -5.40
CA LYS A 116 16.82 -19.25 -4.25
C LYS A 116 17.25 -18.14 -3.29
N GLU A 117 17.36 -16.91 -3.78
CA GLU A 117 17.74 -15.75 -2.98
C GLU A 117 16.59 -15.16 -2.19
N GLY A 118 15.34 -15.36 -2.62
CA GLY A 118 14.18 -14.79 -1.95
C GLY A 118 12.99 -14.53 -2.88
N ILE A 119 12.18 -13.57 -2.51
CA ILE A 119 10.98 -13.14 -3.23
C ILE A 119 11.22 -11.74 -3.78
N PHE A 120 11.15 -11.59 -5.09
CA PHE A 120 11.22 -10.30 -5.76
C PHE A 120 9.82 -9.80 -6.08
N VAL A 121 9.52 -8.56 -5.70
CA VAL A 121 8.23 -7.90 -5.93
C VAL A 121 8.44 -6.65 -6.74
N ASN A 122 7.73 -6.50 -7.85
CA ASN A 122 7.78 -5.31 -8.70
C ASN A 122 6.41 -4.98 -9.30
N GLN A 123 6.30 -3.86 -10.00
CA GLN A 123 5.10 -3.40 -10.70
C GLN A 123 5.39 -3.08 -12.18
N ARG A 124 6.25 -3.87 -12.82
CA ARG A 124 6.69 -3.60 -14.21
C ARG A 124 5.52 -3.40 -15.17
N LYS A 125 4.55 -4.32 -15.18
CA LYS A 125 3.38 -4.21 -16.05
C LYS A 125 2.62 -2.90 -15.78
N TYR A 126 2.39 -2.59 -14.53
CA TYR A 126 1.69 -1.37 -14.13
C TYR A 126 2.44 -0.10 -14.58
N VAL A 127 3.79 -0.07 -14.48
CA VAL A 127 4.63 1.02 -15.03
C VAL A 127 4.41 1.16 -16.52
N LEU A 128 4.50 0.06 -17.27
CA LEU A 128 4.37 0.08 -18.74
C LEU A 128 2.97 0.52 -19.18
N ASP A 129 1.92 0.03 -18.52
CA ASP A 129 0.54 0.42 -18.79
C ASP A 129 0.34 1.93 -18.54
N LEU A 130 0.89 2.46 -17.42
CA LEU A 130 0.81 3.88 -17.09
C LEU A 130 1.58 4.76 -18.11
N LEU A 131 2.76 4.32 -18.54
CA LEU A 131 3.53 4.99 -19.60
C LEU A 131 2.80 4.96 -20.95
N GLY A 132 2.11 3.87 -21.27
CA GLY A 132 1.28 3.75 -22.47
C GLY A 132 0.12 4.75 -22.48
N GLU A 133 -0.66 4.77 -21.41
CA GLU A 133 -1.81 5.68 -21.24
C GLU A 133 -1.40 7.16 -21.27
N THR A 134 -0.22 7.47 -20.74
CA THR A 134 0.30 8.84 -20.72
C THR A 134 1.09 9.21 -21.98
N ARG A 135 1.20 8.31 -22.96
CA ARG A 135 2.00 8.46 -24.19
C ARG A 135 3.49 8.74 -23.90
N GLN A 136 4.01 8.20 -22.79
CA GLN A 136 5.41 8.39 -22.37
C GLN A 136 6.33 7.21 -22.77
N LEU A 137 5.84 6.19 -23.47
CA LEU A 137 6.65 5.06 -23.92
C LEU A 137 7.83 5.48 -24.84
N GLY A 138 7.66 6.53 -25.66
CA GLY A 138 8.68 7.07 -26.55
C GLY A 138 9.61 8.12 -25.93
N CYS A 139 9.35 8.58 -24.70
CA CYS A 139 10.11 9.69 -24.10
C CYS A 139 11.53 9.27 -23.70
N LYS A 140 12.46 10.23 -23.56
CA LYS A 140 13.81 9.99 -23.02
C LYS A 140 13.72 9.82 -21.50
N PRO A 141 14.31 8.75 -20.91
CA PRO A 141 14.39 8.57 -19.46
C PRO A 141 15.18 9.71 -18.79
N VAL A 142 14.95 9.88 -17.49
CA VAL A 142 15.70 10.80 -16.62
C VAL A 142 16.22 10.06 -15.40
N GLU A 143 17.31 10.56 -14.80
CA GLU A 143 18.02 9.87 -13.71
C GLU A 143 17.37 10.08 -12.34
N THR A 144 16.65 11.19 -12.14
CA THR A 144 16.04 11.52 -10.84
C THR A 144 14.53 11.80 -10.96
N PRO A 145 13.71 11.34 -10.00
CA PRO A 145 12.27 11.52 -10.06
C PRO A 145 11.84 12.98 -9.82
N ILE A 146 12.69 13.78 -9.18
CA ILE A 146 12.44 15.19 -8.91
C ILE A 146 13.73 15.98 -9.05
N VAL A 147 13.63 17.27 -9.41
CA VAL A 147 14.76 18.18 -9.45
C VAL A 147 15.08 18.62 -8.02
N PRO A 148 16.36 18.60 -7.60
CA PRO A 148 16.75 19.11 -6.29
C PRO A 148 16.31 20.55 -6.07
N ASN A 149 15.94 20.90 -4.82
CA ASN A 149 15.55 22.25 -4.39
C ASN A 149 14.40 22.90 -5.18
N ILE A 150 13.57 22.11 -5.84
CA ILE A 150 12.41 22.63 -6.55
C ILE A 150 11.40 23.24 -5.56
N LYS A 151 10.98 24.46 -5.83
CA LYS A 151 9.96 25.16 -5.05
C LYS A 151 8.64 25.14 -5.80
N LEU A 152 7.67 24.40 -5.27
CA LEU A 152 6.33 24.31 -5.83
C LEU A 152 5.39 25.26 -5.11
N LEU A 153 4.61 25.99 -5.87
CA LEU A 153 3.59 26.89 -5.35
C LEU A 153 2.22 26.47 -5.90
N PRO A 154 1.13 26.64 -5.12
CA PRO A 154 -0.22 26.44 -5.63
C PRO A 154 -0.45 27.28 -6.86
N SER A 155 -1.12 26.74 -7.88
CA SER A 155 -1.55 27.53 -9.03
C SER A 155 -2.61 28.52 -8.60
N LYS A 156 -2.47 29.78 -9.06
CA LYS A 156 -3.31 30.90 -8.60
C LYS A 156 -4.70 30.94 -9.24
N ASP A 157 -4.92 30.29 -10.34
CA ASP A 157 -6.21 30.22 -11.00
C ASP A 157 -6.33 28.94 -11.80
N ASN A 158 -7.53 28.55 -12.15
CA ASN A 158 -7.96 27.40 -12.96
C ASN A 158 -7.21 27.22 -14.30
N GLU A 159 -5.91 27.50 -14.33
CA GLU A 159 -5.03 27.39 -15.51
C GLU A 159 -4.98 25.97 -16.09
N VAL A 160 -5.28 24.97 -15.28
CA VAL A 160 -5.27 23.59 -15.75
C VAL A 160 -6.70 23.10 -15.95
N LYS A 161 -7.06 22.93 -17.20
CA LYS A 161 -8.36 22.39 -17.64
C LYS A 161 -8.63 20.95 -17.22
N ASP A 162 -7.65 20.21 -16.65
CA ASP A 162 -7.76 18.76 -16.40
C ASP A 162 -7.24 18.36 -15.01
N LYS A 163 -7.86 18.95 -13.97
CA LYS A 163 -7.59 18.62 -12.57
C LYS A 163 -7.85 17.14 -12.27
N GLU A 164 -8.88 16.55 -12.84
CA GLU A 164 -9.22 15.13 -12.64
C GLU A 164 -8.13 14.21 -13.17
N ARG A 165 -7.54 14.56 -14.31
CA ARG A 165 -6.39 13.82 -14.87
C ARG A 165 -5.18 13.90 -13.94
N TYR A 166 -4.88 15.09 -13.39
CA TYR A 166 -3.82 15.23 -12.40
C TYR A 166 -4.03 14.32 -11.21
N GLN A 167 -5.21 14.40 -10.57
CA GLN A 167 -5.57 13.60 -9.42
C GLN A 167 -5.47 12.09 -9.70
N ARG A 168 -5.96 11.65 -10.87
CA ARG A 168 -5.86 10.26 -11.31
C ARG A 168 -4.41 9.81 -11.47
N LEU A 169 -3.56 10.60 -12.12
CA LEU A 169 -2.15 10.28 -12.31
C LEU A 169 -1.40 10.22 -10.99
N VAL A 170 -1.56 11.22 -10.12
CA VAL A 170 -0.94 11.22 -8.79
C VAL A 170 -1.44 10.04 -7.95
N GLY A 171 -2.73 9.72 -7.97
CA GLY A 171 -3.29 8.54 -7.30
C GLY A 171 -2.64 7.23 -7.77
N ARG A 172 -2.40 7.09 -9.07
CA ARG A 172 -1.69 5.92 -9.64
C ARG A 172 -0.22 5.88 -9.24
N LEU A 173 0.45 7.03 -9.16
CA LEU A 173 1.82 7.09 -8.67
C LEU A 173 1.92 6.80 -7.16
N VAL A 174 0.95 7.25 -6.35
CA VAL A 174 0.85 6.86 -4.93
C VAL A 174 0.78 5.34 -4.79
N TYR A 175 0.00 4.68 -5.65
CA TYR A 175 -0.03 3.22 -5.66
C TYR A 175 1.31 2.59 -6.06
N MET A 176 2.02 3.20 -7.02
CA MET A 176 3.34 2.77 -7.45
C MET A 176 4.39 2.83 -6.33
N SER A 177 4.25 3.79 -5.40
CA SER A 177 5.20 3.93 -4.28
C SER A 177 5.23 2.75 -3.32
N HIS A 178 4.30 1.79 -3.41
CA HIS A 178 4.33 0.56 -2.60
C HIS A 178 5.45 -0.41 -2.99
N THR A 179 6.06 -0.28 -4.16
CA THR A 179 7.23 -1.07 -4.58
C THR A 179 8.40 -0.20 -5.01
N HIS A 180 8.22 1.12 -5.02
CA HIS A 180 9.20 2.11 -5.43
C HIS A 180 9.41 3.16 -4.31
N PRO A 181 10.20 2.84 -3.27
CA PRO A 181 10.52 3.79 -2.20
C PRO A 181 11.22 5.05 -2.71
N ASP A 182 11.98 4.92 -3.78
CA ASP A 182 12.76 5.97 -4.46
C ASP A 182 11.89 7.12 -5.03
N ILE A 183 10.61 6.89 -5.32
CA ILE A 183 9.69 7.94 -5.77
C ILE A 183 8.78 8.50 -4.66
N ALA A 184 8.84 7.95 -3.45
CA ALA A 184 7.90 8.31 -2.37
C ALA A 184 7.95 9.80 -2.01
N PHE A 185 9.13 10.39 -1.96
CA PHE A 185 9.30 11.82 -1.71
C PHE A 185 8.71 12.68 -2.83
N ALA A 186 9.05 12.38 -4.10
CA ALA A 186 8.55 13.13 -5.25
C ALA A 186 7.02 13.09 -5.33
N ILE A 187 6.42 11.93 -5.04
CA ILE A 187 4.96 11.76 -4.99
C ILE A 187 4.36 12.55 -3.82
N SER A 188 4.99 12.52 -2.64
CA SER A 188 4.56 13.31 -1.49
C SER A 188 4.49 14.80 -1.83
N MET A 189 5.47 15.31 -2.59
CA MET A 189 5.51 16.69 -3.05
C MET A 189 4.34 17.03 -4.00
N VAL A 190 4.13 16.26 -5.07
CA VAL A 190 3.06 16.55 -6.03
C VAL A 190 1.65 16.30 -5.47
N SER A 191 1.51 15.36 -4.52
CA SER A 191 0.22 15.06 -3.90
C SER A 191 -0.35 16.22 -3.08
N GLN A 192 0.49 17.17 -2.62
CA GLN A 192 0.05 18.35 -1.89
C GLN A 192 -0.79 19.31 -2.75
N PHE A 193 -0.68 19.23 -4.08
CA PHE A 193 -1.31 20.13 -5.03
C PHE A 193 -2.52 19.52 -5.76
N MET A 194 -3.12 18.46 -5.21
CA MET A 194 -4.30 17.79 -5.81
C MET A 194 -5.49 18.74 -6.04
N HIS A 195 -5.59 19.79 -5.24
CA HIS A 195 -6.68 20.76 -5.34
C HIS A 195 -6.32 22.05 -6.07
N ALA A 196 -5.02 22.36 -6.19
CA ALA A 196 -4.49 23.59 -6.78
C ALA A 196 -3.30 23.27 -7.72
N CYS A 197 -3.49 22.31 -8.65
CA CYS A 197 -2.48 21.92 -9.61
C CYS A 197 -2.36 22.93 -10.76
N GLY A 198 -1.13 23.10 -11.26
CA GLY A 198 -0.78 23.90 -12.43
C GLY A 198 0.16 23.11 -13.35
N GLN A 199 0.59 23.72 -14.48
CA GLN A 199 1.47 23.05 -15.45
C GLN A 199 2.75 22.55 -14.80
N GLN A 200 3.40 23.33 -13.94
CA GLN A 200 4.60 22.93 -13.23
C GLN A 200 4.43 21.61 -12.44
N HIS A 201 3.26 21.36 -11.89
CA HIS A 201 2.98 20.11 -11.15
C HIS A 201 2.84 18.92 -12.09
N PHE A 202 2.24 19.10 -13.26
CA PHE A 202 2.20 18.09 -14.32
C PHE A 202 3.61 17.76 -14.83
N ASP A 203 4.47 18.78 -15.00
CA ASP A 203 5.84 18.57 -15.48
C ASP A 203 6.63 17.65 -14.53
N ILE A 204 6.41 17.77 -13.20
CA ILE A 204 7.01 16.86 -12.23
C ILE A 204 6.38 15.47 -12.31
N VAL A 205 5.06 15.36 -12.43
CA VAL A 205 4.40 14.06 -12.61
C VAL A 205 4.97 13.36 -13.84
N TYR A 206 5.14 14.07 -14.96
CA TYR A 206 5.76 13.51 -16.16
C TYR A 206 7.26 13.20 -15.96
N ARG A 207 7.97 13.96 -15.14
CA ARG A 207 9.35 13.64 -14.79
C ARG A 207 9.43 12.33 -14.00
N ILE A 208 8.54 12.10 -13.02
CA ILE A 208 8.45 10.83 -12.28
C ILE A 208 8.20 9.67 -13.26
N LEU A 209 7.29 9.84 -14.23
CA LEU A 209 7.02 8.81 -15.25
C LEU A 209 8.25 8.51 -16.10
N ARG A 210 8.99 9.54 -16.49
CA ARG A 210 10.24 9.38 -17.26
C ARG A 210 11.35 8.70 -16.44
N TYR A 211 11.40 8.94 -15.14
CA TYR A 211 12.30 8.24 -14.23
C TYR A 211 11.94 6.75 -14.16
N LEU A 212 10.67 6.42 -13.93
CA LEU A 212 10.18 5.04 -13.91
C LEU A 212 10.44 4.30 -15.24
N LYS A 213 10.35 5.01 -16.36
CA LYS A 213 10.72 4.44 -17.67
C LYS A 213 12.19 3.98 -17.72
N GLY A 214 13.10 4.67 -17.05
CA GLY A 214 14.52 4.30 -17.00
C GLY A 214 14.77 2.95 -16.31
N SER A 215 13.90 2.55 -15.39
CA SER A 215 14.04 1.32 -14.63
C SER A 215 12.70 0.64 -14.32
N PRO A 216 11.92 0.23 -15.35
CA PRO A 216 10.56 -0.27 -15.14
C PRO A 216 10.50 -1.62 -14.43
N ARG A 217 11.63 -2.30 -14.27
CA ARG A 217 11.76 -3.56 -13.54
C ARG A 217 12.29 -3.40 -12.13
N ARG A 218 12.53 -2.17 -11.67
CA ARG A 218 12.93 -1.93 -10.28
C ARG A 218 11.84 -2.43 -9.33
N GLY A 219 12.23 -2.93 -8.18
CA GLY A 219 11.33 -3.49 -7.18
C GLY A 219 12.08 -3.83 -5.91
N LEU A 220 11.44 -4.60 -5.04
CA LEU A 220 11.95 -5.00 -3.74
C LEU A 220 12.31 -6.48 -3.75
N LEU A 221 13.49 -6.80 -3.23
CA LEU A 221 13.93 -8.18 -3.04
C LEU A 221 13.94 -8.50 -1.54
N PHE A 222 13.06 -9.42 -1.13
CA PHE A 222 12.96 -9.92 0.23
C PHE A 222 13.80 -11.19 0.37
N LYS A 223 14.90 -11.11 1.12
CA LYS A 223 15.87 -12.20 1.34
C LYS A 223 15.75 -12.76 2.75
N GLY A 224 16.14 -14.02 2.93
CA GLY A 224 16.31 -14.62 4.24
C GLY A 224 17.72 -14.36 4.75
N HIS A 225 17.90 -13.44 5.69
CA HIS A 225 19.22 -13.10 6.25
C HIS A 225 19.54 -13.84 7.56
N GLY A 226 18.66 -14.76 8.01
CA GLY A 226 18.88 -15.56 9.20
C GLY A 226 18.65 -14.83 10.54
N HIS A 227 18.24 -13.57 10.52
CA HIS A 227 17.85 -12.79 11.68
C HIS A 227 16.54 -12.03 11.44
N LEU A 228 15.89 -11.59 12.52
CA LEU A 228 14.63 -10.84 12.47
C LEU A 228 14.73 -9.55 13.30
N GLN A 229 15.86 -8.88 13.20
CA GLN A 229 16.06 -7.56 13.78
C GLN A 229 15.10 -6.56 13.11
N VAL A 230 14.48 -5.70 13.90
CA VAL A 230 13.65 -4.61 13.41
C VAL A 230 14.43 -3.30 13.51
N GLU A 231 14.65 -2.64 12.40
CA GLU A 231 15.37 -1.38 12.32
C GLU A 231 14.43 -0.30 11.76
N ALA A 232 14.42 0.88 12.36
CA ALA A 232 13.68 2.01 11.84
C ALA A 232 14.58 3.24 11.76
N PHE A 233 14.57 3.88 10.60
CA PHE A 233 15.31 5.11 10.33
C PHE A 233 14.30 6.22 10.09
N ILE A 234 14.54 7.36 10.73
CA ILE A 234 13.62 8.49 10.73
C ILE A 234 14.42 9.72 10.32
N ASP A 235 13.83 10.51 9.44
CA ASP A 235 14.39 11.77 8.98
C ASP A 235 13.31 12.86 8.95
N VAL A 236 13.74 14.12 9.05
CA VAL A 236 12.83 15.26 9.03
C VAL A 236 13.46 16.44 8.32
N ASP A 237 12.72 16.99 7.37
CA ASP A 237 13.03 18.26 6.73
C ASP A 237 12.24 19.38 7.43
N TRP A 238 12.96 20.16 8.28
CA TRP A 238 12.37 21.25 9.04
C TRP A 238 12.05 22.44 8.12
N VAL A 239 10.77 22.89 8.17
CA VAL A 239 10.29 24.06 7.39
C VAL A 239 10.48 23.89 5.87
N GLY A 240 10.51 22.66 5.37
CA GLY A 240 10.75 22.38 3.93
C GLY A 240 9.67 22.93 2.99
N SER A 241 8.46 23.20 3.49
CA SER A 241 7.42 23.81 2.67
C SER A 241 7.49 25.33 2.64
N VAL A 242 7.73 25.89 1.48
CA VAL A 242 7.76 27.34 1.22
C VAL A 242 6.39 28.01 1.40
N VAL A 243 5.30 27.22 1.22
CA VAL A 243 3.93 27.75 1.21
C VAL A 243 3.38 27.98 2.61
N ASP A 244 3.58 27.03 3.51
CA ASP A 244 2.96 27.03 4.85
C ASP A 244 3.94 26.69 5.96
N ARG A 245 5.23 26.64 5.65
CA ARG A 245 6.35 26.39 6.59
C ARG A 245 6.21 25.08 7.39
N ARG A 246 5.45 24.12 6.85
CA ARG A 246 5.33 22.80 7.48
C ARG A 246 6.50 21.92 7.10
N SER A 247 6.92 21.11 8.05
CA SER A 247 8.00 20.15 7.89
C SER A 247 7.51 18.86 7.21
N THR A 248 8.42 18.15 6.56
CA THR A 248 8.17 16.82 6.01
C THR A 248 8.88 15.78 6.86
N SER A 249 8.16 14.79 7.34
CA SER A 249 8.70 13.63 8.06
C SER A 249 8.80 12.45 7.13
N GLY A 250 9.93 11.75 7.19
CA GLY A 250 10.17 10.49 6.51
C GLY A 250 10.55 9.39 7.50
N TYR A 251 10.16 8.16 7.20
CA TYR A 251 10.70 6.99 7.85
C TYR A 251 10.81 5.82 6.88
N CYS A 252 11.70 4.90 7.20
CA CYS A 252 11.75 3.57 6.60
C CYS A 252 12.03 2.54 7.68
N THR A 253 11.44 1.34 7.54
CA THR A 253 11.64 0.26 8.49
C THR A 253 12.10 -1.00 7.78
N PHE A 254 12.98 -1.72 8.44
CA PHE A 254 13.51 -2.98 7.96
C PHE A 254 13.17 -4.09 8.95
N VAL A 255 12.92 -5.28 8.43
CA VAL A 255 12.79 -6.51 9.22
C VAL A 255 13.73 -7.55 8.63
N GLY A 256 14.67 -8.01 9.42
CA GLY A 256 15.70 -8.95 8.94
C GLY A 256 16.44 -8.39 7.73
N GLY A 257 16.83 -7.11 7.73
CA GLY A 257 17.53 -6.46 6.64
C GLY A 257 16.69 -6.16 5.38
N ASN A 258 15.40 -6.49 5.38
CA ASN A 258 14.51 -6.21 4.25
C ASN A 258 13.67 -4.96 4.53
N LEU A 259 13.61 -4.04 3.57
CA LEU A 259 12.78 -2.86 3.63
C LEU A 259 11.29 -3.28 3.56
N VAL A 260 10.52 -3.00 4.61
CA VAL A 260 9.11 -3.44 4.71
C VAL A 260 8.11 -2.31 4.70
N THR A 261 8.44 -1.16 5.32
CA THR A 261 7.59 0.03 5.24
C THR A 261 8.41 1.30 5.05
N TRP A 262 7.83 2.30 4.41
CA TRP A 262 8.41 3.62 4.23
C TRP A 262 7.33 4.65 4.01
N ARG A 263 7.63 5.86 4.39
CA ARG A 263 6.71 6.98 4.21
C ARG A 263 7.46 8.30 4.12
N SER A 264 6.98 9.19 3.27
CA SER A 264 7.31 10.60 3.28
C SER A 264 6.02 11.38 3.36
N LYS A 265 5.84 12.19 4.39
CA LYS A 265 4.60 12.94 4.61
C LYS A 265 4.85 14.29 5.22
N LYS A 266 4.23 15.31 4.62
CA LYS A 266 4.15 16.65 5.20
C LYS A 266 3.34 16.64 6.50
N GLN A 267 3.84 17.29 7.54
CA GLN A 267 3.15 17.40 8.82
C GLN A 267 1.88 18.27 8.70
N ASN A 268 0.87 17.97 9.51
CA ASN A 268 -0.42 18.66 9.45
C ASN A 268 -0.35 20.09 10.03
N VAL A 269 0.63 20.36 10.90
CA VAL A 269 0.82 21.63 11.63
C VAL A 269 2.25 22.11 11.44
N ALA A 270 2.44 23.42 11.33
CA ALA A 270 3.77 24.03 11.39
C ALA A 270 4.29 23.91 12.83
N ALA A 271 5.51 23.42 12.99
CA ALA A 271 6.17 23.32 14.28
C ALA A 271 6.88 24.62 14.63
N ARG A 272 6.95 24.92 15.92
CA ARG A 272 7.58 26.12 16.43
C ARG A 272 9.10 25.99 16.59
N SER A 273 9.60 24.77 16.65
CA SER A 273 11.04 24.49 16.77
C SER A 273 11.44 23.21 16.01
N SER A 274 12.71 23.04 15.69
CA SER A 274 13.26 21.82 15.11
C SER A 274 13.05 20.62 16.04
N ALA A 275 13.25 20.80 17.35
CA ALA A 275 13.04 19.75 18.34
C ALA A 275 11.59 19.19 18.32
N GLU A 276 10.58 20.07 18.21
CA GLU A 276 9.18 19.64 18.10
C GLU A 276 8.94 18.77 16.87
N VAL A 277 9.58 19.11 15.75
CA VAL A 277 9.46 18.35 14.51
C VAL A 277 10.11 16.97 14.64
N GLU A 278 11.29 16.94 15.23
CA GLU A 278 12.02 15.70 15.50
C GLU A 278 11.20 14.75 16.40
N PHE A 279 10.67 15.26 17.53
CA PHE A 279 9.81 14.46 18.40
C PHE A 279 8.57 13.89 17.68
N LYS A 280 7.92 14.70 16.84
CA LYS A 280 6.77 14.22 16.05
C LYS A 280 7.17 13.13 15.06
N SER A 281 8.34 13.26 14.43
CA SER A 281 8.83 12.24 13.50
C SER A 281 9.22 10.96 14.23
N VAL A 282 9.90 11.06 15.36
CA VAL A 282 10.24 9.91 16.21
C VAL A 282 8.99 9.19 16.68
N ALA A 283 7.95 9.93 17.10
CA ALA A 283 6.68 9.32 17.50
C ALA A 283 6.04 8.50 16.35
N LEU A 284 6.09 9.00 15.10
CA LEU A 284 5.58 8.27 13.93
C LEU A 284 6.37 6.98 13.70
N GLY A 285 7.70 7.02 13.80
CA GLY A 285 8.54 5.83 13.67
C GLY A 285 8.28 4.80 14.79
N ILE A 286 8.09 5.25 16.02
CA ILE A 286 7.74 4.40 17.16
C ILE A 286 6.39 3.69 16.91
N TYR A 287 5.36 4.40 16.45
CA TYR A 287 4.06 3.78 16.11
C TYR A 287 4.20 2.68 15.06
N GLU A 288 5.02 2.90 14.04
CA GLU A 288 5.26 1.90 13.00
C GLU A 288 5.98 0.67 13.57
N VAL A 289 7.01 0.87 14.38
CA VAL A 289 7.74 -0.23 15.04
C VAL A 289 6.85 -1.02 15.98
N LEU A 290 5.99 -0.35 16.77
CA LEU A 290 5.04 -1.02 17.65
C LEU A 290 4.02 -1.84 16.87
N TRP A 291 3.58 -1.35 15.71
CA TRP A 291 2.70 -2.10 14.81
C TRP A 291 3.40 -3.36 14.26
N ILE A 292 4.65 -3.21 13.76
CA ILE A 292 5.45 -4.35 13.28
C ILE A 292 5.67 -5.37 14.40
N ARG A 293 6.05 -4.91 15.60
CA ARG A 293 6.24 -5.77 16.76
C ARG A 293 4.98 -6.57 17.08
N ARG A 294 3.83 -5.92 17.15
CA ARG A 294 2.55 -6.59 17.37
C ARG A 294 2.25 -7.65 16.33
N LEU A 295 2.52 -7.34 15.05
CA LEU A 295 2.37 -8.30 13.94
C LEU A 295 3.26 -9.52 14.13
N LEU A 296 4.54 -9.31 14.47
CA LEU A 296 5.50 -10.40 14.74
C LEU A 296 5.08 -11.24 15.95
N GLU A 297 4.60 -10.62 17.02
CA GLU A 297 4.09 -11.31 18.22
C GLU A 297 2.88 -12.21 17.87
N GLU A 298 1.91 -11.72 17.08
CA GLU A 298 0.77 -12.52 16.61
C GLU A 298 1.22 -13.72 15.77
N LEU A 299 2.26 -13.56 14.97
CA LEU A 299 2.87 -14.63 14.18
C LEU A 299 3.79 -15.55 14.99
N LYS A 300 4.00 -15.27 16.28
CA LYS A 300 4.96 -15.95 17.18
C LYS A 300 6.38 -15.95 16.61
N ILE A 301 6.75 -14.87 15.96
CA ILE A 301 8.07 -14.64 15.43
C ILE A 301 8.81 -13.76 16.44
N SER A 302 9.83 -14.33 17.09
CA SER A 302 10.65 -13.58 18.06
C SER A 302 11.59 -12.64 17.31
N SER A 303 11.37 -11.32 17.44
CA SER A 303 12.35 -10.32 17.01
C SER A 303 13.47 -10.23 18.05
N THR A 304 14.71 -10.24 17.61
CA THR A 304 15.87 -10.26 18.51
C THR A 304 16.21 -8.89 19.06
N GLU A 305 15.94 -7.82 18.33
CA GLU A 305 16.32 -6.46 18.74
C GLU A 305 15.50 -5.42 17.96
N ILE A 306 15.26 -4.27 18.58
CA ILE A 306 14.66 -3.10 17.93
C ILE A 306 15.69 -1.98 17.97
N VAL A 307 16.11 -1.50 16.80
CA VAL A 307 17.03 -0.39 16.65
C VAL A 307 16.31 0.81 16.05
N LEU A 308 16.37 1.93 16.75
CA LEU A 308 15.90 3.22 16.24
C LEU A 308 17.12 4.08 15.89
N GLY A 309 17.28 4.44 14.64
CA GLY A 309 18.34 5.29 14.12
C GLY A 309 17.79 6.62 13.59
N GLN A 310 18.49 7.73 13.91
CA GLN A 310 18.38 8.95 13.13
C GLN A 310 19.48 8.92 12.07
N GLN A 311 19.13 9.04 10.79
CA GLN A 311 20.16 9.14 9.75
C GLN A 311 19.90 10.35 8.86
N SER A 312 20.84 11.29 8.95
CA SER A 312 20.94 12.43 8.04
C SER A 312 21.46 12.09 6.63
N ASN A 313 21.86 10.83 6.34
CA ASN A 313 22.66 10.50 5.16
C ASN A 313 22.11 9.43 4.19
N TYR A 314 21.02 8.70 4.49
CA TYR A 314 20.54 7.65 3.58
C TYR A 314 19.66 8.14 2.42
N PHE A 315 19.09 9.32 2.50
CA PHE A 315 18.22 9.85 1.45
C PHE A 315 18.93 10.74 0.43
N ASN A 316 20.24 11.01 0.63
CA ASN A 316 21.02 11.89 -0.25
C ASN A 316 21.98 11.17 -1.20
N SER A 317 22.05 9.85 -1.16
CA SER A 317 22.97 9.08 -2.02
C SER A 317 22.23 7.98 -2.78
N SER A 318 21.62 8.33 -3.89
CA SER A 318 21.51 7.48 -5.10
C SER A 318 20.84 8.25 -6.24
#